data_effa90eac8133e85b14a6bd7e3409bae
#
_entry.id   effa90eac8133e85b14a6bd7e3409bae
#
_cell.length_a   1.000
_cell.length_b   1.000
_cell.length_c   1.000
_cell.angle_alpha   90.00
_cell.angle_beta   90.00
_cell.angle_gamma   90.00
#
_symmetry.space_group_name_H-M   'P 1'
#
loop_
_entity.id
_entity.type
_entity.pdbx_description
1 polymer ?
#
loop_
_entity_poly.entity_id
_entity_poly.type
_entity_poly.pdbx_seq_one_letter_code
_entity_poly.pdbx_strand_id
1 'polypeptide(L)'
;MRWVWHRRNRTSPARKKTGTKRRNHPTSRRLASRARSDEMSKELLLVVDAVANEKGVPREVIFEAIEAALASAAKKRYPDQDVLARVTIDHKDGTYETYRRWEVVADDVVMESPDRQVRLMDAIDEADGVEVGDYIEEQIENPDFGRIAAQAAKQVIVQRVREAERQQVVDAWKDRVGELITGVVKRAERGNIFVDLGGNAEAFIPKDKGIPRDVLRPGDRVRGYLAEVRSEPRGPQLFISRAAPEFMIELFKLEVPEVGQGLVEIKACARDPGDRAKIAVIAHDARTDPIGACIGMRGSRVQAVSNELNGERVDIVLWNENPANFVINAMAPAEVQSIIVDEDKHSMDLAVAEDRLAQAIGKGGQNVRLASRLTGWQLNVMTADQVAAKSEAEQAAARQLFMDRLEVDEEISAILVSEGFNTVEEIAYVPVGELLAVEGFDEDIVEELRARARDALLNAALAEEEGLEGTQPTEDLLALEGMDEETAFALAEHGVRTSEDLSDLAADEIVDFGIEGMTQERAAALILAARAEEIARLERGE
;
A
#
# COMPACT_ATOMS: atom_id res chain seq x y z
N MET A 1 -32.65 -20.41 -29.77
CA MET A 1 -33.39 -19.86 -30.93
C MET A 1 -32.39 -19.82 -32.09
N ARG A 2 -32.68 -20.64 -33.11
CA ARG A 2 -31.79 -20.74 -34.29
C ARG A 2 -31.95 -19.48 -35.13
N TRP A 3 -30.90 -18.70 -35.30
CA TRP A 3 -30.86 -17.66 -36.32
C TRP A 3 -30.50 -18.28 -37.66
N VAL A 4 -31.43 -18.23 -38.61
CA VAL A 4 -31.25 -18.73 -39.98
C VAL A 4 -30.88 -17.56 -40.86
N TRP A 5 -29.64 -17.54 -41.31
CA TRP A 5 -29.19 -16.63 -42.35
C TRP A 5 -29.68 -17.10 -43.72
N HIS A 6 -30.52 -16.31 -44.38
CA HIS A 6 -30.94 -16.56 -45.75
C HIS A 6 -29.91 -16.10 -46.75
N ARG A 7 -29.17 -17.04 -47.32
CA ARG A 7 -28.50 -16.86 -48.60
C ARG A 7 -29.55 -16.68 -49.68
N ARG A 8 -29.60 -15.50 -50.32
CA ARG A 8 -30.32 -15.32 -51.61
C ARG A 8 -29.46 -15.83 -52.77
N ASN A 9 -29.70 -17.06 -53.23
CA ASN A 9 -29.26 -17.53 -54.53
C ASN A 9 -30.16 -16.91 -55.62
N ARG A 10 -29.51 -16.27 -56.59
CA ARG A 10 -30.15 -15.83 -57.83
C ARG A 10 -30.20 -16.96 -58.82
N THR A 11 -31.38 -17.27 -59.34
CA THR A 11 -31.54 -17.85 -60.71
C THR A 11 -32.68 -17.10 -61.39
N SER A 12 -32.35 -16.64 -62.61
CA SER A 12 -33.27 -15.98 -63.58
C SER A 12 -34.31 -16.95 -64.11
N PRO A 13 -35.39 -16.44 -64.79
CA PRO A 13 -35.21 -16.14 -66.19
C PRO A 13 -35.96 -14.93 -66.76
N ALA A 14 -35.55 -14.56 -67.96
CA ALA A 14 -35.91 -13.45 -68.77
C ALA A 14 -37.38 -13.28 -69.11
N ARG A 15 -37.83 -12.00 -69.16
CA ARG A 15 -38.89 -11.55 -70.06
C ARG A 15 -38.60 -10.10 -70.57
N LYS A 16 -38.43 -10.03 -71.89
CA LYS A 16 -38.32 -8.75 -72.63
C LYS A 16 -39.58 -7.92 -72.53
N LYS A 17 -39.47 -6.66 -72.24
CA LYS A 17 -40.34 -5.60 -72.81
C LYS A 17 -39.60 -4.27 -72.85
N THR A 18 -39.66 -3.67 -74.01
CA THR A 18 -39.14 -2.40 -74.49
C THR A 18 -39.76 -1.19 -73.79
N GLY A 19 -38.97 -0.19 -73.49
CA GLY A 19 -39.47 1.09 -73.01
C GLY A 19 -38.38 2.07 -72.57
N THR A 20 -38.01 2.96 -73.47
CA THR A 20 -37.44 4.31 -73.30
C THR A 20 -36.37 4.56 -72.24
N LYS A 21 -35.13 4.83 -72.73
CA LYS A 21 -34.00 5.36 -72.01
C LYS A 21 -34.28 6.73 -71.35
N ARG A 22 -34.23 6.77 -70.02
CA ARG A 22 -33.73 7.92 -69.28
C ARG A 22 -32.34 7.54 -68.71
N ARG A 23 -31.28 8.12 -69.23
CA ARG A 23 -29.93 8.05 -68.70
C ARG A 23 -29.89 8.83 -67.39
N ASN A 24 -29.98 8.12 -66.25
CA ASN A 24 -29.54 8.64 -64.98
C ASN A 24 -28.06 8.18 -64.83
N HIS A 25 -27.13 9.17 -64.87
CA HIS A 25 -25.71 8.96 -64.62
C HIS A 25 -25.45 8.60 -63.14
N PRO A 26 -24.91 7.42 -62.83
CA PRO A 26 -24.48 7.08 -61.44
C PRO A 26 -23.11 7.66 -61.07
N THR A 27 -22.45 8.39 -61.96
CA THR A 27 -21.07 8.87 -61.81
C THR A 27 -20.93 10.12 -60.94
N SER A 28 -21.94 10.97 -60.83
CA SER A 28 -21.83 12.25 -60.10
C SER A 28 -21.91 12.08 -58.58
N ARG A 29 -22.70 11.11 -58.07
CA ARG A 29 -22.78 10.85 -56.59
C ARG A 29 -21.54 10.18 -56.03
N ARG A 30 -20.93 9.22 -56.75
CA ARG A 30 -19.69 8.57 -56.34
C ARG A 30 -18.46 9.52 -56.39
N LEU A 31 -18.39 10.43 -57.32
CA LEU A 31 -17.32 11.42 -57.39
C LEU A 31 -17.46 12.48 -56.29
N ALA A 32 -18.68 12.88 -55.94
CA ALA A 32 -18.92 13.85 -54.86
C ALA A 32 -18.67 13.23 -53.47
N SER A 33 -18.94 11.94 -53.27
CA SER A 33 -18.61 11.23 -51.99
C SER A 33 -17.10 11.03 -51.83
N ARG A 34 -16.40 10.72 -52.90
CA ARG A 34 -14.93 10.52 -52.87
C ARG A 34 -14.20 11.84 -52.65
N ALA A 35 -14.63 12.94 -53.27
CA ALA A 35 -14.07 14.27 -53.03
C ALA A 35 -14.27 14.76 -51.59
N ARG A 36 -15.43 14.48 -50.96
CA ARG A 36 -15.68 14.79 -49.56
C ARG A 36 -14.85 13.92 -48.60
N SER A 37 -14.62 12.65 -48.93
CA SER A 37 -13.74 11.76 -48.16
C SER A 37 -12.28 12.27 -48.20
N ASP A 38 -11.76 12.65 -49.38
CA ASP A 38 -10.38 13.15 -49.54
C ASP A 38 -10.16 14.50 -48.83
N GLU A 39 -11.18 15.37 -48.80
CA GLU A 39 -11.10 16.65 -48.11
C GLU A 39 -11.11 16.47 -46.58
N MET A 40 -11.91 15.54 -46.07
CA MET A 40 -12.05 15.19 -44.65
C MET A 40 -10.79 14.51 -44.11
N SER A 41 -10.16 13.64 -44.92
CA SER A 41 -8.89 12.99 -44.57
C SER A 41 -7.75 13.97 -44.38
N LYS A 42 -7.69 15.03 -45.21
CA LYS A 42 -6.71 16.13 -45.09
C LYS A 42 -6.96 16.97 -43.83
N GLU A 43 -8.22 17.28 -43.50
CA GLU A 43 -8.57 18.00 -42.28
C GLU A 43 -8.15 17.22 -41.03
N LEU A 44 -8.34 15.90 -41.01
CA LEU A 44 -7.95 15.05 -39.93
C LEU A 44 -6.44 15.07 -39.68
N LEU A 45 -5.62 14.94 -40.74
CA LEU A 45 -4.16 15.03 -40.62
C LEU A 45 -3.70 16.40 -40.12
N LEU A 46 -4.31 17.48 -40.57
CA LEU A 46 -4.00 18.84 -40.09
C LEU A 46 -4.33 19.01 -38.59
N VAL A 47 -5.43 18.46 -38.12
CA VAL A 47 -5.79 18.46 -36.69
C VAL A 47 -4.81 17.65 -35.86
N VAL A 48 -4.40 16.47 -36.34
CA VAL A 48 -3.38 15.64 -35.67
C VAL A 48 -2.07 16.39 -35.54
N ASP A 49 -1.59 17.02 -36.62
CA ASP A 49 -0.32 17.74 -36.62
C ASP A 49 -0.39 18.99 -35.72
N ALA A 50 -1.48 19.73 -35.75
CA ALA A 50 -1.67 20.89 -34.89
C ALA A 50 -1.67 20.53 -33.40
N VAL A 51 -2.38 19.46 -33.01
CA VAL A 51 -2.46 19.03 -31.63
C VAL A 51 -1.12 18.41 -31.18
N ALA A 52 -0.46 17.60 -32.03
CA ALA A 52 0.85 17.03 -31.73
C ALA A 52 1.89 18.11 -31.42
N ASN A 53 1.95 19.15 -32.27
CA ASN A 53 2.89 20.27 -32.10
C ASN A 53 2.53 21.18 -30.90
N GLU A 54 1.23 21.43 -30.65
CA GLU A 54 0.79 22.30 -29.54
C GLU A 54 1.05 21.60 -28.17
N LYS A 55 0.86 20.31 -28.10
CA LYS A 55 0.90 19.54 -26.85
C LYS A 55 2.18 18.74 -26.64
N GLY A 56 3.03 18.63 -27.64
CA GLY A 56 4.27 17.84 -27.56
C GLY A 56 4.03 16.34 -27.41
N VAL A 57 2.89 15.84 -27.89
CA VAL A 57 2.49 14.43 -27.79
C VAL A 57 2.76 13.72 -29.13
N PRO A 58 3.20 12.45 -29.13
CA PRO A 58 3.37 11.69 -30.36
C PRO A 58 2.10 11.61 -31.20
N ARG A 59 2.25 11.67 -32.54
CA ARG A 59 1.10 11.62 -33.48
C ARG A 59 0.27 10.36 -33.31
N GLU A 60 0.91 9.25 -32.99
CA GLU A 60 0.32 7.92 -32.78
C GLU A 60 -0.76 7.97 -31.70
N VAL A 61 -0.49 8.61 -30.57
CA VAL A 61 -1.44 8.78 -29.46
C VAL A 61 -2.69 9.56 -29.87
N ILE A 62 -2.51 10.53 -30.78
CA ILE A 62 -3.63 11.34 -31.27
C ILE A 62 -4.45 10.54 -32.29
N PHE A 63 -3.82 9.74 -33.13
CA PHE A 63 -4.53 8.81 -34.02
C PHE A 63 -5.36 7.79 -33.23
N GLU A 64 -4.80 7.14 -32.22
CA GLU A 64 -5.53 6.23 -31.32
C GLU A 64 -6.72 6.92 -30.65
N ALA A 65 -6.56 8.18 -30.23
CA ALA A 65 -7.64 8.94 -29.63
C ALA A 65 -8.78 9.21 -30.62
N ILE A 66 -8.46 9.51 -31.88
CA ILE A 66 -9.45 9.75 -32.94
C ILE A 66 -10.13 8.42 -33.31
N GLU A 67 -9.41 7.34 -33.43
CA GLU A 67 -9.95 5.99 -33.66
C GLU A 67 -10.97 5.60 -32.58
N ALA A 68 -10.60 5.77 -31.30
CA ALA A 68 -11.49 5.52 -30.18
C ALA A 68 -12.76 6.41 -30.20
N ALA A 69 -12.61 7.68 -30.61
CA ALA A 69 -13.73 8.59 -30.74
C ALA A 69 -14.68 8.20 -31.87
N LEU A 70 -14.14 7.82 -33.03
CA LEU A 70 -14.91 7.33 -34.18
C LEU A 70 -15.60 5.99 -33.86
N ALA A 71 -14.91 5.08 -33.15
CA ALA A 71 -15.50 3.84 -32.66
C ALA A 71 -16.69 4.11 -31.71
N SER A 72 -16.53 5.07 -30.79
CA SER A 72 -17.63 5.51 -29.93
C SER A 72 -18.81 6.12 -30.70
N ALA A 73 -18.53 6.85 -31.77
CA ALA A 73 -19.56 7.41 -32.65
C ALA A 73 -20.26 6.31 -33.47
N ALA A 74 -19.53 5.30 -33.92
CA ALA A 74 -20.09 4.14 -34.61
C ALA A 74 -21.06 3.35 -33.71
N LYS A 75 -20.71 3.15 -32.44
CA LYS A 75 -21.60 2.49 -31.43
C LYS A 75 -22.94 3.20 -31.27
N LYS A 76 -22.99 4.51 -31.35
CA LYS A 76 -24.24 5.30 -31.22
C LYS A 76 -25.26 5.06 -32.36
N ARG A 77 -24.85 4.44 -33.47
CA ARG A 77 -25.76 4.01 -34.54
C ARG A 77 -26.60 2.77 -34.15
N TYR A 78 -26.18 2.08 -33.09
CA TYR A 78 -26.82 0.88 -32.57
C TYR A 78 -27.31 1.10 -31.14
N PRO A 79 -28.32 1.99 -30.91
CA PRO A 79 -28.69 2.42 -29.56
C PRO A 79 -29.24 1.28 -28.68
N ASP A 80 -29.79 0.26 -29.30
CA ASP A 80 -30.42 -0.88 -28.62
C ASP A 80 -29.51 -2.12 -28.54
N GLN A 81 -28.26 -2.01 -29.02
CA GLN A 81 -27.30 -3.11 -29.05
C GLN A 81 -25.97 -2.66 -28.43
N ASP A 82 -25.38 -3.51 -27.61
CA ASP A 82 -24.09 -3.25 -27.02
C ASP A 82 -22.95 -3.77 -27.93
N VAL A 83 -22.71 -3.06 -29.05
CA VAL A 83 -21.73 -3.45 -30.05
C VAL A 83 -20.30 -3.00 -29.73
N LEU A 84 -19.34 -3.86 -30.04
CA LEU A 84 -17.94 -3.47 -30.12
C LEU A 84 -17.64 -2.93 -31.52
N ALA A 85 -17.00 -1.78 -31.58
CA ALA A 85 -16.55 -1.18 -32.84
C ALA A 85 -15.08 -0.83 -32.76
N ARG A 86 -14.35 -1.06 -33.86
CA ARG A 86 -12.96 -0.65 -34.07
C ARG A 86 -12.89 0.22 -35.30
N VAL A 87 -12.08 1.26 -35.24
CA VAL A 87 -11.75 2.09 -36.38
C VAL A 87 -10.23 2.07 -36.54
N THR A 88 -9.77 1.98 -37.78
CA THR A 88 -8.35 2.05 -38.13
C THR A 88 -8.15 3.20 -39.10
N ILE A 89 -7.22 4.09 -38.81
CA ILE A 89 -6.86 5.25 -39.63
C ILE A 89 -5.53 4.99 -40.31
N ASP A 90 -5.46 5.17 -41.63
CA ASP A 90 -4.16 5.20 -42.33
C ASP A 90 -3.43 6.52 -42.00
N HIS A 91 -2.29 6.41 -41.33
CA HIS A 91 -1.50 7.56 -40.89
C HIS A 91 -0.89 8.39 -42.03
N LYS A 92 -0.90 7.89 -43.28
CA LYS A 92 -0.30 8.55 -44.43
C LYS A 92 -1.29 9.47 -45.14
N ASP A 93 -2.50 8.98 -45.37
CA ASP A 93 -3.50 9.66 -46.14
C ASP A 93 -4.72 10.10 -45.33
N GLY A 94 -4.85 9.66 -44.07
CA GLY A 94 -5.94 9.98 -43.16
C GLY A 94 -7.26 9.30 -43.49
N THR A 95 -7.25 8.28 -44.37
CA THR A 95 -8.44 7.47 -44.64
C THR A 95 -8.70 6.54 -43.45
N TYR A 96 -9.95 6.21 -43.20
CA TYR A 96 -10.30 5.33 -42.10
C TYR A 96 -11.34 4.30 -42.51
N GLU A 97 -11.28 3.13 -41.86
CA GLU A 97 -12.20 2.02 -42.01
C GLU A 97 -12.78 1.66 -40.64
N THR A 98 -14.06 1.29 -40.62
CA THR A 98 -14.79 0.98 -39.39
C THR A 98 -15.22 -0.47 -39.43
N TYR A 99 -14.95 -1.19 -38.34
CA TYR A 99 -15.27 -2.60 -38.16
C TYR A 99 -16.17 -2.76 -36.94
N ARG A 100 -17.21 -3.58 -37.07
CA ARG A 100 -17.91 -4.20 -35.94
C ARG A 100 -17.14 -5.46 -35.59
N ARG A 101 -16.95 -5.73 -34.31
CA ARG A 101 -16.22 -6.90 -33.87
C ARG A 101 -16.92 -7.62 -32.72
N TRP A 102 -16.68 -8.92 -32.63
CA TRP A 102 -17.14 -9.80 -31.57
C TRP A 102 -15.96 -10.52 -30.99
N GLU A 103 -15.87 -10.58 -29.69
CA GLU A 103 -14.87 -11.34 -28.95
C GLU A 103 -15.24 -12.82 -28.97
N VAL A 104 -14.27 -13.67 -29.31
CA VAL A 104 -14.46 -15.13 -29.34
C VAL A 104 -14.34 -15.68 -27.93
N VAL A 105 -15.39 -16.30 -27.43
CA VAL A 105 -15.43 -16.92 -26.11
C VAL A 105 -15.52 -18.43 -26.22
N ALA A 106 -15.06 -19.16 -25.20
CA ALA A 106 -15.12 -20.61 -25.18
C ALA A 106 -16.59 -21.09 -25.15
N ASP A 107 -16.86 -22.28 -25.72
CA ASP A 107 -18.21 -22.81 -25.92
C ASP A 107 -18.93 -23.15 -24.59
N ASP A 108 -18.14 -23.43 -23.54
CA ASP A 108 -18.60 -23.74 -22.18
C ASP A 108 -18.89 -22.51 -21.31
N VAL A 109 -18.46 -21.32 -21.75
CA VAL A 109 -18.67 -20.06 -21.00
C VAL A 109 -20.05 -19.47 -21.33
N VAL A 110 -20.73 -18.95 -20.30
CA VAL A 110 -21.98 -18.22 -20.47
C VAL A 110 -21.68 -16.87 -21.13
N MET A 111 -22.24 -16.63 -22.32
CA MET A 111 -22.09 -15.33 -23.00
C MET A 111 -22.77 -14.22 -22.20
N GLU A 112 -22.04 -13.21 -21.80
CA GLU A 112 -22.55 -12.04 -21.10
C GLU A 112 -23.39 -11.13 -22.04
N SER A 113 -22.94 -10.99 -23.28
CA SER A 113 -23.61 -10.17 -24.29
C SER A 113 -23.47 -10.78 -25.69
N PRO A 114 -24.57 -11.26 -26.31
CA PRO A 114 -24.55 -11.79 -27.67
C PRO A 114 -24.17 -10.75 -28.74
N ASP A 115 -24.29 -9.46 -28.43
CA ASP A 115 -23.92 -8.38 -29.33
C ASP A 115 -22.40 -8.11 -29.38
N ARG A 116 -21.65 -8.57 -28.37
CA ARG A 116 -20.20 -8.40 -28.21
C ARG A 116 -19.39 -9.67 -28.34
N GLN A 117 -20.03 -10.82 -28.12
CA GLN A 117 -19.38 -12.12 -28.00
C GLN A 117 -19.91 -13.09 -29.05
N VAL A 118 -19.05 -13.98 -29.50
CA VAL A 118 -19.37 -15.11 -30.39
C VAL A 118 -18.69 -16.36 -29.84
N ARG A 119 -19.34 -17.50 -29.92
CA ARG A 119 -18.76 -18.77 -29.49
C ARG A 119 -17.69 -19.24 -30.44
N LEU A 120 -16.67 -19.94 -29.93
CA LEU A 120 -15.60 -20.47 -30.74
C LEU A 120 -16.10 -21.36 -31.88
N MET A 121 -17.11 -22.20 -31.63
CA MET A 121 -17.72 -23.07 -32.63
C MET A 121 -18.37 -22.29 -33.79
N ASP A 122 -19.01 -21.14 -33.50
CA ASP A 122 -19.61 -20.28 -34.52
C ASP A 122 -18.52 -19.41 -35.23
N ALA A 123 -17.44 -19.06 -34.52
CA ALA A 123 -16.33 -18.27 -35.05
C ALA A 123 -15.46 -19.04 -36.06
N ILE A 124 -15.23 -20.34 -35.84
CA ILE A 124 -14.46 -21.22 -36.75
C ILE A 124 -15.16 -21.37 -38.09
N ASP A 125 -16.49 -21.30 -38.13
CA ASP A 125 -17.26 -21.35 -39.40
C ASP A 125 -17.06 -20.10 -40.27
N GLU A 126 -16.63 -18.96 -39.67
CA GLU A 126 -16.44 -17.69 -40.36
C GLU A 126 -14.96 -17.39 -40.71
N ALA A 127 -14.02 -17.87 -39.89
CA ALA A 127 -12.59 -17.65 -40.11
C ALA A 127 -11.75 -18.85 -39.63
N ASP A 128 -10.82 -19.34 -40.49
CA ASP A 128 -9.91 -20.44 -40.16
C ASP A 128 -8.85 -19.99 -39.12
N GLY A 129 -8.64 -20.80 -38.08
CA GLY A 129 -7.55 -20.62 -37.13
C GLY A 129 -7.81 -19.60 -36.02
N VAL A 130 -9.06 -19.32 -35.71
CA VAL A 130 -9.46 -18.41 -34.63
C VAL A 130 -9.37 -19.13 -33.28
N GLU A 131 -8.82 -18.45 -32.28
CA GLU A 131 -8.69 -18.94 -30.91
C GLU A 131 -9.56 -18.12 -29.94
N VAL A 132 -9.79 -18.67 -28.73
CA VAL A 132 -10.52 -17.94 -27.67
C VAL A 132 -9.74 -16.69 -27.27
N GLY A 133 -10.43 -15.55 -27.28
CA GLY A 133 -9.84 -14.22 -27.03
C GLY A 133 -9.53 -13.43 -28.30
N ASP A 134 -9.63 -14.05 -29.49
CA ASP A 134 -9.56 -13.36 -30.76
C ASP A 134 -10.84 -12.57 -31.08
N TYR A 135 -10.82 -11.84 -32.16
CA TYR A 135 -11.98 -11.04 -32.61
C TYR A 135 -12.37 -11.38 -34.03
N ILE A 136 -13.67 -11.62 -34.25
CA ILE A 136 -14.26 -11.63 -35.59
C ILE A 136 -14.64 -10.21 -35.95
N GLU A 137 -14.25 -9.74 -37.13
CA GLU A 137 -14.49 -8.36 -37.59
C GLU A 137 -15.33 -8.34 -38.88
N GLU A 138 -16.33 -7.50 -38.92
CA GLU A 138 -17.12 -7.20 -40.12
C GLU A 138 -16.99 -5.71 -40.44
N GLN A 139 -16.61 -5.39 -41.69
CA GLN A 139 -16.52 -4.00 -42.13
C GLN A 139 -17.93 -3.38 -42.23
N ILE A 140 -18.14 -2.28 -41.55
CA ILE A 140 -19.37 -1.51 -41.57
C ILE A 140 -19.17 -0.15 -42.23
N GLU A 141 -20.29 0.50 -42.58
CA GLU A 141 -20.26 1.82 -43.19
C GLU A 141 -19.67 2.86 -42.22
N ASN A 142 -18.68 3.63 -42.68
CA ASN A 142 -18.01 4.64 -41.87
C ASN A 142 -19.03 5.64 -41.29
N PRO A 143 -18.92 6.01 -40.01
CA PRO A 143 -19.75 7.07 -39.46
C PRO A 143 -19.44 8.42 -40.13
N ASP A 144 -20.47 9.19 -40.48
CA ASP A 144 -20.25 10.55 -40.93
C ASP A 144 -19.60 11.40 -39.84
N PHE A 145 -18.50 12.08 -40.17
CA PHE A 145 -17.77 12.99 -39.29
C PHE A 145 -18.57 14.29 -39.04
N GLY A 146 -19.79 14.16 -38.53
CA GLY A 146 -20.67 15.27 -38.22
C GLY A 146 -20.31 15.98 -36.91
N ARG A 147 -21.01 17.08 -36.59
CA ARG A 147 -20.77 17.90 -35.38
C ARG A 147 -20.74 17.10 -34.08
N ILE A 148 -21.54 16.02 -33.96
CA ILE A 148 -21.61 15.17 -32.76
C ILE A 148 -20.36 14.33 -32.64
N ALA A 149 -19.90 13.73 -33.74
CA ALA A 149 -18.65 12.94 -33.76
C ALA A 149 -17.44 13.83 -33.51
N ALA A 150 -17.40 15.04 -34.09
CA ALA A 150 -16.32 16.01 -33.84
C ALA A 150 -16.26 16.45 -32.36
N GLN A 151 -17.40 16.65 -31.70
CA GLN A 151 -17.41 16.98 -30.25
C GLN A 151 -16.98 15.81 -29.39
N ALA A 152 -17.44 14.57 -29.69
CA ALA A 152 -17.01 13.36 -28.99
C ALA A 152 -15.52 13.11 -29.21
N ALA A 153 -15.04 13.25 -30.46
CA ALA A 153 -13.62 13.16 -30.78
C ALA A 153 -12.78 14.16 -29.99
N LYS A 154 -13.19 15.43 -29.94
CA LYS A 154 -12.50 16.47 -29.16
C LYS A 154 -12.39 16.07 -27.68
N GLN A 155 -13.44 15.50 -27.09
CA GLN A 155 -13.44 15.10 -25.68
C GLN A 155 -12.50 13.93 -25.44
N VAL A 156 -12.52 12.91 -26.30
CA VAL A 156 -11.62 11.74 -26.21
C VAL A 156 -10.17 12.12 -26.47
N ILE A 157 -9.92 12.98 -27.48
CA ILE A 157 -8.58 13.51 -27.75
C ILE A 157 -8.04 14.24 -26.52
N VAL A 158 -8.81 15.16 -25.93
CA VAL A 158 -8.38 15.87 -24.72
C VAL A 158 -8.08 14.92 -23.57
N GLN A 159 -8.86 13.86 -23.41
CA GLN A 159 -8.62 12.86 -22.36
C GLN A 159 -7.33 12.08 -22.64
N ARG A 160 -7.14 11.55 -23.84
CA ARG A 160 -5.94 10.77 -24.20
C ARG A 160 -4.66 11.61 -24.17
N VAL A 161 -4.73 12.84 -24.65
CA VAL A 161 -3.60 13.77 -24.55
C VAL A 161 -3.23 14.01 -23.08
N ARG A 162 -4.21 14.21 -22.20
CA ARG A 162 -3.94 14.36 -20.76
C ARG A 162 -3.37 13.10 -20.13
N GLU A 163 -3.79 11.92 -20.57
CA GLU A 163 -3.22 10.64 -20.13
C GLU A 163 -1.76 10.52 -20.57
N ALA A 164 -1.46 10.85 -21.83
CA ALA A 164 -0.10 10.85 -22.35
C ALA A 164 0.80 11.89 -21.69
N GLU A 165 0.31 13.13 -21.49
CA GLU A 165 1.04 14.17 -20.72
C GLU A 165 1.38 13.68 -19.30
N ARG A 166 0.45 13.01 -18.61
CA ARG A 166 0.69 12.43 -17.29
C ARG A 166 1.73 11.31 -17.32
N GLN A 167 1.62 10.41 -18.30
CA GLN A 167 2.60 9.33 -18.44
C GLN A 167 4.01 9.87 -18.71
N GLN A 168 4.14 10.91 -19.54
CA GLN A 168 5.42 11.60 -19.77
C GLN A 168 5.99 12.19 -18.46
N VAL A 169 5.14 12.78 -17.62
CA VAL A 169 5.57 13.27 -16.30
C VAL A 169 6.06 12.13 -15.43
N VAL A 170 5.31 11.03 -15.35
CA VAL A 170 5.73 9.83 -14.59
C VAL A 170 7.08 9.31 -15.07
N ASP A 171 7.24 9.14 -16.39
CA ASP A 171 8.48 8.61 -16.98
C ASP A 171 9.69 9.54 -16.79
N ALA A 172 9.47 10.86 -16.79
CA ALA A 172 10.52 11.85 -16.57
C ALA A 172 10.96 11.96 -15.09
N TRP A 173 10.09 11.57 -14.14
CA TRP A 173 10.34 11.80 -12.72
C TRP A 173 10.52 10.50 -11.90
N LYS A 174 10.19 9.33 -12.43
CA LYS A 174 10.29 8.04 -11.71
C LYS A 174 11.69 7.75 -11.15
N ASP A 175 12.73 8.09 -11.92
CA ASP A 175 14.13 7.85 -11.54
C ASP A 175 14.69 8.91 -10.57
N ARG A 176 13.87 9.94 -10.29
CA ARG A 176 14.21 11.05 -9.38
C ARG A 176 13.54 10.94 -8.01
N VAL A 177 12.86 9.84 -7.73
CA VAL A 177 12.35 9.53 -6.39
C VAL A 177 13.53 9.53 -5.41
N GLY A 178 13.38 10.21 -4.28
CA GLY A 178 14.46 10.36 -3.33
C GLY A 178 15.22 11.71 -3.41
N GLU A 179 14.98 12.51 -4.45
CA GLU A 179 15.66 13.81 -4.62
C GLU A 179 14.91 14.95 -3.92
N LEU A 180 15.67 16.00 -3.60
CA LEU A 180 15.11 17.30 -3.24
C LEU A 180 14.63 18.02 -4.49
N ILE A 181 13.34 18.38 -4.51
CA ILE A 181 12.76 19.18 -5.57
C ILE A 181 12.30 20.54 -5.06
N THR A 182 12.36 21.53 -5.92
CA THR A 182 11.93 22.89 -5.62
C THR A 182 10.91 23.34 -6.65
N GLY A 183 9.83 23.91 -6.18
CA GLY A 183 8.78 24.46 -7.05
C GLY A 183 8.13 25.69 -6.47
N VAL A 184 7.09 26.18 -7.13
CA VAL A 184 6.29 27.31 -6.70
C VAL A 184 4.89 26.85 -6.31
N VAL A 185 4.43 27.27 -5.14
CA VAL A 185 3.07 26.94 -4.68
C VAL A 185 2.04 27.55 -5.64
N LYS A 186 1.25 26.71 -6.28
CA LYS A 186 0.16 27.11 -7.18
C LYS A 186 -1.13 27.39 -6.43
N ARG A 187 -1.46 26.51 -5.48
CA ARG A 187 -2.65 26.63 -4.62
C ARG A 187 -2.42 25.88 -3.31
N ALA A 188 -3.12 26.33 -2.26
CA ALA A 188 -3.17 25.67 -0.97
C ALA A 188 -4.64 25.53 -0.55
N GLU A 189 -5.12 24.30 -0.33
CA GLU A 189 -6.51 23.99 -0.04
C GLU A 189 -6.63 23.05 1.15
N ARG A 190 -7.22 23.51 2.24
CA ARG A 190 -7.46 22.70 3.47
C ARG A 190 -6.21 22.03 4.03
N GLY A 191 -5.03 22.66 3.84
CA GLY A 191 -3.73 22.12 4.27
C GLY A 191 -3.01 21.27 3.23
N ASN A 192 -3.66 20.92 2.13
CA ASN A 192 -3.03 20.30 0.96
C ASN A 192 -2.41 21.36 0.07
N ILE A 193 -1.20 21.12 -0.43
CA ILE A 193 -0.45 22.09 -1.22
C ILE A 193 -0.14 21.50 -2.59
N PHE A 194 -0.43 22.29 -3.62
CA PHE A 194 -0.12 21.95 -5.01
C PHE A 194 1.02 22.83 -5.48
N VAL A 195 2.07 22.20 -5.99
CA VAL A 195 3.33 22.84 -6.34
C VAL A 195 3.57 22.69 -7.84
N ASP A 196 3.83 23.80 -8.51
CA ASP A 196 4.23 23.83 -9.91
C ASP A 196 5.76 23.64 -9.99
N LEU A 197 6.18 22.60 -10.71
CA LEU A 197 7.59 22.29 -10.96
C LEU A 197 8.06 22.76 -12.34
N GLY A 198 7.15 23.34 -13.13
CA GLY A 198 7.39 23.68 -14.53
C GLY A 198 7.17 22.49 -15.49
N GLY A 199 7.12 22.77 -16.80
CA GLY A 199 6.99 21.73 -17.83
C GLY A 199 5.75 20.84 -17.70
N ASN A 200 4.61 21.38 -17.27
CA ASN A 200 3.36 20.67 -16.98
C ASN A 200 3.42 19.68 -15.79
N ALA A 201 4.53 19.64 -15.04
CA ALA A 201 4.64 18.80 -13.84
C ALA A 201 4.05 19.52 -12.62
N GLU A 202 3.01 18.96 -12.04
CA GLU A 202 2.40 19.41 -10.79
C GLU A 202 2.66 18.36 -9.69
N ALA A 203 3.17 18.83 -8.55
CA ALA A 203 3.40 17.99 -7.39
C ALA A 203 2.40 18.32 -6.28
N PHE A 204 2.21 17.36 -5.39
CA PHE A 204 1.25 17.41 -4.31
C PHE A 204 1.91 17.13 -2.97
N ILE A 205 1.68 18.01 -2.00
CA ILE A 205 2.06 17.81 -0.60
C ILE A 205 0.77 17.59 0.19
N PRO A 206 0.47 16.34 0.59
CA PRO A 206 -0.65 16.06 1.48
C PRO A 206 -0.48 16.76 2.83
N LYS A 207 -1.57 17.10 3.48
CA LYS A 207 -1.57 17.78 4.78
C LYS A 207 -0.74 17.06 5.84
N ASP A 208 -0.82 15.74 5.89
CA ASP A 208 -0.08 14.87 6.82
C ASP A 208 1.42 14.76 6.48
N LYS A 209 1.80 15.11 5.25
CA LYS A 209 3.19 15.13 4.77
C LYS A 209 3.79 16.55 4.76
N GLY A 210 3.01 17.54 5.12
CA GLY A 210 3.46 18.91 5.35
C GLY A 210 4.07 19.10 6.75
N ILE A 211 4.79 20.21 6.95
CA ILE A 211 5.25 20.63 8.29
C ILE A 211 4.06 21.31 9.00
N PRO A 212 3.69 20.91 10.22
CA PRO A 212 2.66 21.57 10.98
C PRO A 212 2.94 23.07 11.15
N ARG A 213 1.92 23.90 10.97
CA ARG A 213 2.02 25.38 11.05
C ARG A 213 2.89 26.04 9.97
N ASP A 214 3.32 25.32 8.94
CA ASP A 214 3.96 25.90 7.78
C ASP A 214 2.91 26.61 6.91
N VAL A 215 2.98 27.94 6.83
CA VAL A 215 2.03 28.76 6.10
C VAL A 215 2.56 29.06 4.70
N LEU A 216 2.35 28.12 3.80
CA LEU A 216 2.70 28.27 2.40
C LEU A 216 1.56 28.94 1.62
N ARG A 217 1.87 30.01 0.91
CA ARG A 217 0.92 30.80 0.11
C ARG A 217 1.16 30.59 -1.39
N PRO A 218 0.14 30.75 -2.22
CA PRO A 218 0.34 30.79 -3.67
C PRO A 218 1.41 31.81 -4.07
N GLY A 219 2.39 31.37 -4.86
CA GLY A 219 3.56 32.15 -5.28
C GLY A 219 4.82 31.92 -4.44
N ASP A 220 4.72 31.30 -3.25
CA ASP A 220 5.91 30.98 -2.45
C ASP A 220 6.74 29.86 -3.10
N ARG A 221 8.05 29.97 -2.97
CA ARG A 221 8.93 28.86 -3.34
C ARG A 221 8.96 27.86 -2.20
N VAL A 222 8.76 26.58 -2.53
CA VAL A 222 8.78 25.48 -1.58
C VAL A 222 9.75 24.41 -2.06
N ARG A 223 10.47 23.84 -1.12
CA ARG A 223 11.35 22.69 -1.32
C ARG A 223 10.78 21.48 -0.57
N GLY A 224 10.93 20.30 -1.14
CA GLY A 224 10.51 19.08 -0.48
C GLY A 224 11.18 17.85 -1.07
N TYR A 225 10.98 16.73 -0.43
CA TYR A 225 11.50 15.43 -0.82
C TYR A 225 10.49 14.73 -1.72
N LEU A 226 10.90 14.31 -2.89
CA LEU A 226 10.05 13.53 -3.79
C LEU A 226 9.93 12.11 -3.24
N ALA A 227 8.85 11.88 -2.51
CA ALA A 227 8.63 10.61 -1.82
C ALA A 227 8.15 9.52 -2.77
N GLU A 228 7.30 9.90 -3.74
CA GLU A 228 6.65 8.92 -4.61
C GLU A 228 6.21 9.54 -5.94
N VAL A 229 6.24 8.73 -6.98
CA VAL A 229 5.67 9.02 -8.30
C VAL A 229 4.63 7.96 -8.62
N ARG A 230 3.36 8.37 -8.82
CA ARG A 230 2.23 7.48 -9.08
C ARG A 230 1.58 7.81 -10.42
N SER A 231 1.10 6.80 -11.12
CA SER A 231 0.25 6.99 -12.29
C SER A 231 -1.21 7.08 -11.89
N GLU A 232 -1.63 8.26 -11.44
CA GLU A 232 -3.00 8.51 -11.02
C GLU A 232 -3.90 8.89 -12.21
N PRO A 233 -5.13 8.33 -12.31
CA PRO A 233 -6.07 8.68 -13.39
C PRO A 233 -6.49 10.14 -13.34
N ARG A 234 -6.50 10.75 -12.17
CA ARG A 234 -6.85 12.16 -11.93
C ARG A 234 -5.98 12.76 -10.84
N GLY A 235 -5.53 14.00 -11.04
CA GLY A 235 -4.72 14.73 -10.07
C GLY A 235 -3.22 14.69 -10.36
N PRO A 236 -2.40 15.17 -9.41
CA PRO A 236 -0.95 15.18 -9.50
C PRO A 236 -0.35 13.78 -9.50
N GLN A 237 0.77 13.61 -10.19
CA GLN A 237 1.52 12.34 -10.28
C GLN A 237 2.68 12.28 -9.28
N LEU A 238 3.13 13.43 -8.79
CA LEU A 238 4.32 13.58 -7.96
C LEU A 238 3.90 13.91 -6.53
N PHE A 239 4.32 13.07 -5.57
CA PHE A 239 4.00 13.22 -4.15
C PHE A 239 5.25 13.66 -3.40
N ILE A 240 5.16 14.82 -2.77
CA ILE A 240 6.24 15.44 -2.02
C ILE A 240 5.96 15.33 -0.52
N SER A 241 7.00 15.02 0.26
CA SER A 241 6.96 15.10 1.71
C SER A 241 7.92 16.17 2.23
N ARG A 242 7.47 16.96 3.20
CA ARG A 242 8.28 17.85 4.04
C ARG A 242 8.41 17.32 5.48
N ALA A 243 7.60 16.32 5.83
CA ALA A 243 7.60 15.68 7.15
C ALA A 243 8.53 14.45 7.22
N ALA A 244 8.90 13.85 6.09
CA ALA A 244 9.74 12.66 6.03
C ALA A 244 11.14 12.91 6.62
N PRO A 245 11.74 11.92 7.33
CA PRO A 245 13.12 11.99 7.80
C PRO A 245 14.12 12.21 6.67
N GLU A 246 13.92 11.61 5.52
CA GLU A 246 14.73 11.71 4.32
C GLU A 246 14.84 13.16 3.83
N PHE A 247 13.78 13.95 3.99
CA PHE A 247 13.82 15.37 3.65
C PHE A 247 14.91 16.12 4.42
N MET A 248 15.04 15.84 5.72
CA MET A 248 16.10 16.43 6.54
C MET A 248 17.47 15.92 6.14
N ILE A 249 17.61 14.62 5.88
CA ILE A 249 18.88 14.01 5.45
C ILE A 249 19.38 14.68 4.16
N GLU A 250 18.50 14.84 3.18
CA GLU A 250 18.84 15.48 1.90
C GLU A 250 19.16 16.98 2.07
N LEU A 251 18.50 17.68 3.01
CA LEU A 251 18.86 19.05 3.34
C LEU A 251 20.27 19.13 3.95
N PHE A 252 20.65 18.20 4.83
CA PHE A 252 22.01 18.14 5.36
C PHE A 252 23.04 17.81 4.28
N LYS A 253 22.75 16.94 3.33
CA LYS A 253 23.64 16.67 2.17
C LYS A 253 23.87 17.93 1.33
N LEU A 254 22.86 18.79 1.21
CA LEU A 254 22.95 20.04 0.47
C LEU A 254 23.75 21.11 1.23
N GLU A 255 23.48 21.28 2.54
CA GLU A 255 24.05 22.36 3.36
C GLU A 255 25.42 22.03 3.97
N VAL A 256 25.76 20.74 4.09
CA VAL A 256 26.99 20.24 4.71
C VAL A 256 27.82 19.50 3.67
N PRO A 257 28.86 20.14 3.12
CA PRO A 257 29.68 19.54 2.07
C PRO A 257 30.29 18.19 2.46
N GLU A 258 30.69 18.03 3.74
CA GLU A 258 31.25 16.79 4.26
C GLU A 258 30.27 15.63 4.22
N VAL A 259 28.97 15.91 4.40
CA VAL A 259 27.88 14.91 4.22
C VAL A 259 27.66 14.64 2.73
N GLY A 260 27.61 15.69 1.91
CA GLY A 260 27.44 15.56 0.45
C GLY A 260 28.57 14.79 -0.23
N GLN A 261 29.78 14.84 0.31
CA GLN A 261 30.98 14.12 -0.17
C GLN A 261 31.13 12.73 0.44
N GLY A 262 30.26 12.34 1.38
CA GLY A 262 30.34 11.05 2.07
C GLY A 262 31.44 10.92 3.12
N LEU A 263 32.09 12.04 3.55
CA LEU A 263 33.06 12.03 4.65
C LEU A 263 32.35 11.88 6.01
N VAL A 264 31.16 12.42 6.12
CA VAL A 264 30.23 12.26 7.26
C VAL A 264 28.98 11.57 6.75
N GLU A 265 28.56 10.53 7.42
CA GLU A 265 27.34 9.78 7.11
C GLU A 265 26.28 10.05 8.16
N ILE A 266 25.03 10.24 7.71
CA ILE A 266 23.86 10.29 8.59
C ILE A 266 23.26 8.89 8.63
N LYS A 267 23.38 8.20 9.77
CA LYS A 267 22.92 6.82 9.98
C LYS A 267 21.43 6.72 10.25
N ALA A 268 20.88 7.68 10.99
CA ALA A 268 19.47 7.71 11.36
C ALA A 268 18.96 9.13 11.54
N CYS A 269 17.65 9.30 11.41
CA CYS A 269 16.97 10.56 11.64
C CYS A 269 15.60 10.31 12.24
N ALA A 270 15.30 10.96 13.37
CA ALA A 270 14.00 10.95 14.02
C ALA A 270 13.48 12.37 14.13
N ARG A 271 12.21 12.60 13.70
CA ARG A 271 11.61 13.92 13.64
C ARG A 271 10.23 13.99 14.29
N ASP A 272 9.98 15.08 14.94
CA ASP A 272 8.65 15.66 15.15
C ASP A 272 8.57 16.91 14.26
N PRO A 273 8.01 16.83 13.06
CA PRO A 273 8.12 17.85 12.03
C PRO A 273 7.65 19.24 12.53
N GLY A 274 8.50 20.25 12.33
CA GLY A 274 8.23 21.64 12.71
C GLY A 274 8.46 21.95 14.21
N ASP A 275 8.95 20.99 15.01
CA ASP A 275 9.24 21.20 16.42
C ASP A 275 10.69 20.79 16.76
N ARG A 276 11.02 19.51 16.71
CA ARG A 276 12.36 19.01 17.04
C ARG A 276 12.70 17.74 16.28
N ALA A 277 13.98 17.57 16.01
CA ALA A 277 14.53 16.35 15.42
C ALA A 277 15.85 15.96 16.07
N LYS A 278 16.22 14.69 15.90
CA LYS A 278 17.55 14.16 16.21
C LYS A 278 18.09 13.47 14.97
N ILE A 279 19.37 13.71 14.64
CA ILE A 279 20.09 13.00 13.59
C ILE A 279 21.32 12.32 14.19
N ALA A 280 21.57 11.09 13.79
CA ALA A 280 22.75 10.33 14.19
C ALA A 280 23.79 10.38 13.08
N VAL A 281 24.99 10.86 13.40
CA VAL A 281 26.07 11.09 12.44
C VAL A 281 27.35 10.34 12.83
N ILE A 282 28.10 9.88 11.84
CA ILE A 282 29.40 9.27 12.01
C ILE A 282 30.36 9.81 10.96
N ALA A 283 31.62 9.96 11.30
CA ALA A 283 32.68 10.24 10.33
C ALA A 283 33.48 8.98 10.03
N HIS A 284 33.80 8.77 8.76
CA HIS A 284 34.66 7.65 8.34
C HIS A 284 36.14 7.90 8.61
N ASP A 285 36.57 9.17 8.74
CA ASP A 285 37.91 9.55 9.11
C ASP A 285 37.92 10.10 10.56
N ALA A 286 38.77 9.52 11.41
CA ALA A 286 38.94 9.96 12.80
C ALA A 286 39.39 11.44 12.98
N ARG A 287 39.84 12.08 11.90
CA ARG A 287 40.21 13.51 11.91
C ARG A 287 39.04 14.45 11.70
N THR A 288 37.92 13.92 11.26
CA THR A 288 36.72 14.71 10.96
C THR A 288 35.80 14.68 12.16
N ASP A 289 35.46 15.83 12.70
CA ASP A 289 34.42 15.97 13.71
C ASP A 289 33.05 16.02 13.01
N PRO A 290 32.25 14.94 13.07
CA PRO A 290 30.96 14.89 12.37
C PRO A 290 29.91 15.85 12.95
N ILE A 291 29.97 16.09 14.27
CA ILE A 291 29.05 17.02 14.95
C ILE A 291 29.38 18.46 14.55
N GLY A 292 30.67 18.84 14.64
CA GLY A 292 31.13 20.17 14.26
C GLY A 292 30.88 20.49 12.79
N ALA A 293 31.07 19.50 11.89
CA ALA A 293 30.80 19.63 10.47
C ALA A 293 29.31 19.95 10.19
N CYS A 294 28.40 19.25 10.85
CA CYS A 294 26.95 19.47 10.69
C CYS A 294 26.45 20.76 11.34
N ILE A 295 27.02 21.17 12.48
CA ILE A 295 26.71 22.44 13.15
C ILE A 295 27.20 23.62 12.31
N GLY A 296 28.41 23.56 11.82
CA GLY A 296 29.07 24.62 11.11
C GLY A 296 29.48 25.79 12.01
N MET A 297 30.16 26.80 11.42
CA MET A 297 30.61 27.97 12.18
C MET A 297 29.44 28.71 12.84
N ARG A 298 29.45 28.80 14.17
CA ARG A 298 28.38 29.45 14.97
C ARG A 298 26.98 28.89 14.69
N GLY A 299 26.89 27.63 14.29
CA GLY A 299 25.63 27.00 14.00
C GLY A 299 24.99 27.33 12.63
N SER A 300 25.78 27.94 11.71
CA SER A 300 25.23 28.45 10.44
C SER A 300 24.57 27.36 9.57
N ARG A 301 25.17 26.16 9.51
CA ARG A 301 24.65 25.07 8.68
C ARG A 301 23.37 24.46 9.26
N VAL A 302 23.39 24.08 10.53
CA VAL A 302 22.20 23.56 11.21
C VAL A 302 21.06 24.57 11.22
N GLN A 303 21.39 25.88 11.34
CA GLN A 303 20.40 26.94 11.29
C GLN A 303 19.79 27.10 9.88
N ALA A 304 20.56 26.91 8.81
CA ALA A 304 20.05 26.91 7.44
C ALA A 304 19.02 25.78 7.23
N VAL A 305 19.35 24.56 7.71
CA VAL A 305 18.40 23.43 7.68
C VAL A 305 17.16 23.72 8.54
N SER A 306 17.34 24.21 9.78
CA SER A 306 16.24 24.59 10.67
C SER A 306 15.30 25.62 10.05
N ASN A 307 15.82 26.63 9.36
CA ASN A 307 15.03 27.66 8.69
C ASN A 307 14.18 27.09 7.56
N GLU A 308 14.72 26.15 6.77
CA GLU A 308 13.94 25.46 5.73
C GLU A 308 12.80 24.61 6.33
N LEU A 309 13.01 24.11 7.55
CA LEU A 309 12.05 23.28 8.29
C LEU A 309 11.14 24.08 9.24
N ASN A 310 10.91 25.35 8.95
CA ASN A 310 10.04 26.23 9.73
C ASN A 310 10.45 26.39 11.21
N GLY A 311 11.76 26.38 11.47
CA GLY A 311 12.34 26.57 12.81
C GLY A 311 12.45 25.28 13.63
N GLU A 312 12.33 24.11 13.03
CA GLU A 312 12.54 22.81 13.68
C GLU A 312 13.96 22.73 14.27
N ARG A 313 14.06 22.45 15.55
CA ARG A 313 15.35 22.32 16.23
C ARG A 313 15.98 20.97 15.96
N VAL A 314 17.25 20.94 15.57
CA VAL A 314 17.95 19.71 15.24
C VAL A 314 19.05 19.44 16.26
N ASP A 315 18.94 18.33 16.96
CA ASP A 315 19.99 17.78 17.82
C ASP A 315 20.86 16.84 16.98
N ILE A 316 22.17 17.07 16.98
CA ILE A 316 23.13 16.24 16.27
C ILE A 316 23.77 15.29 17.26
N VAL A 317 23.63 13.99 17.05
CA VAL A 317 24.02 12.89 17.92
C VAL A 317 25.15 12.10 17.27
N LEU A 318 26.18 11.78 18.03
CA LEU A 318 27.22 10.87 17.55
C LEU A 318 26.67 9.43 17.53
N TRP A 319 26.68 8.82 16.37
CA TRP A 319 26.33 7.40 16.22
C TRP A 319 27.43 6.52 16.82
N ASN A 320 27.04 5.37 17.40
CA ASN A 320 27.97 4.39 17.95
C ASN A 320 27.50 2.99 17.60
N GLU A 321 28.43 2.08 17.33
CA GLU A 321 28.13 0.66 17.07
C GLU A 321 27.51 -0.04 18.29
N ASN A 322 28.00 0.31 19.50
CA ASN A 322 27.43 -0.19 20.74
C ASN A 322 26.10 0.51 21.00
N PRO A 323 24.97 -0.25 21.06
CA PRO A 323 23.64 0.32 21.23
C PRO A 323 23.47 1.16 22.52
N ALA A 324 24.06 0.72 23.64
CA ALA A 324 23.99 1.44 24.91
C ALA A 324 24.68 2.80 24.82
N ASN A 325 25.87 2.87 24.22
CA ASN A 325 26.57 4.11 23.99
C ASN A 325 25.82 5.03 23.02
N PHE A 326 25.18 4.46 22.00
CA PHE A 326 24.37 5.23 21.08
C PHE A 326 23.14 5.83 21.77
N VAL A 327 22.48 5.08 22.64
CA VAL A 327 21.37 5.57 23.45
C VAL A 327 21.81 6.68 24.40
N ILE A 328 22.97 6.54 25.08
CA ILE A 328 23.53 7.62 25.92
C ILE A 328 23.68 8.91 25.11
N ASN A 329 24.30 8.82 23.93
CA ASN A 329 24.46 9.97 23.06
C ASN A 329 23.11 10.57 22.60
N ALA A 330 22.14 9.70 22.29
CA ALA A 330 20.81 10.10 21.84
C ALA A 330 19.98 10.79 22.94
N MET A 331 20.23 10.48 24.21
CA MET A 331 19.56 11.09 25.35
C MET A 331 20.02 12.52 25.65
N ALA A 332 21.13 12.97 25.06
CA ALA A 332 21.57 14.36 25.26
C ALA A 332 20.39 15.36 25.05
N PRO A 333 20.30 16.42 25.87
CA PRO A 333 21.30 16.92 26.83
C PRO A 333 21.21 16.33 28.27
N ALA A 334 20.40 15.27 28.48
CA ALA A 334 20.35 14.60 29.77
C ALA A 334 21.53 13.63 29.94
N GLU A 335 22.08 13.57 31.13
CA GLU A 335 23.16 12.66 31.49
C GLU A 335 22.54 11.36 32.04
N VAL A 336 22.86 10.22 31.42
CA VAL A 336 22.49 8.90 31.86
C VAL A 336 23.56 8.37 32.82
N GLN A 337 23.12 7.89 34.00
CA GLN A 337 24.03 7.38 35.04
C GLN A 337 24.31 5.89 34.86
N SER A 338 23.26 5.10 34.55
CA SER A 338 23.40 3.67 34.24
C SER A 338 22.34 3.22 33.25
N ILE A 339 22.61 2.12 32.56
CA ILE A 339 21.72 1.49 31.58
C ILE A 339 21.62 0.01 31.90
N ILE A 340 20.42 -0.51 31.92
CA ILE A 340 20.14 -1.95 31.89
C ILE A 340 19.56 -2.26 30.52
N VAL A 341 20.18 -3.20 29.82
CA VAL A 341 19.78 -3.63 28.46
C VAL A 341 19.00 -4.94 28.58
N ASP A 342 17.80 -4.98 28.04
CA ASP A 342 16.99 -6.16 27.86
C ASP A 342 16.92 -6.44 26.35
N GLU A 343 17.70 -7.41 25.89
CA GLU A 343 17.82 -7.75 24.45
C GLU A 343 16.55 -8.47 23.96
N ASP A 344 15.91 -9.28 24.80
CA ASP A 344 14.73 -10.06 24.45
C ASP A 344 13.53 -9.16 24.18
N LYS A 345 13.31 -8.15 25.03
CA LYS A 345 12.26 -7.15 24.84
C LYS A 345 12.67 -5.99 23.95
N HIS A 346 13.93 -5.98 23.47
CA HIS A 346 14.50 -4.88 22.71
C HIS A 346 14.31 -3.52 23.40
N SER A 347 14.54 -3.50 24.73
CA SER A 347 14.29 -2.35 25.59
C SER A 347 15.49 -1.98 26.45
N MET A 348 15.60 -0.72 26.85
CA MET A 348 16.64 -0.25 27.76
C MET A 348 16.05 0.60 28.87
N ASP A 349 16.40 0.29 30.10
CA ASP A 349 16.07 1.06 31.29
C ASP A 349 17.22 2.01 31.61
N LEU A 350 16.91 3.30 31.62
CA LEU A 350 17.88 4.39 31.76
C LEU A 350 17.74 5.05 33.12
N ALA A 351 18.74 4.90 33.97
CA ALA A 351 18.79 5.64 35.22
C ALA A 351 19.34 7.06 34.99
N VAL A 352 18.62 8.04 35.46
CA VAL A 352 19.01 9.44 35.45
C VAL A 352 18.87 10.05 36.86
N ALA A 353 19.60 11.13 37.12
CA ALA A 353 19.44 11.86 38.37
C ALA A 353 18.01 12.43 38.48
N GLU A 354 17.44 12.46 39.67
CA GLU A 354 16.08 12.93 39.94
C GLU A 354 15.83 14.35 39.41
N ASP A 355 16.78 15.25 39.58
CA ASP A 355 16.74 16.63 39.06
C ASP A 355 16.81 16.71 37.52
N ARG A 356 17.26 15.67 36.86
CA ARG A 356 17.40 15.56 35.39
C ARG A 356 16.29 14.76 34.73
N LEU A 357 15.45 14.07 35.49
CA LEU A 357 14.39 13.21 34.96
C LEU A 357 13.46 13.97 34.00
N ALA A 358 13.01 15.16 34.39
CA ALA A 358 12.15 16.00 33.55
C ALA A 358 12.84 16.42 32.23
N GLN A 359 14.16 16.64 32.26
CA GLN A 359 14.97 16.98 31.09
C GLN A 359 15.16 15.75 30.16
N ALA A 360 15.39 14.59 30.74
CA ALA A 360 15.56 13.33 30.02
C ALA A 360 14.27 12.93 29.27
N ILE A 361 13.13 13.03 29.95
CA ILE A 361 11.82 12.78 29.33
C ILE A 361 11.51 13.85 28.28
N GLY A 362 11.79 15.11 28.59
CA GLY A 362 11.47 16.24 27.74
C GLY A 362 9.98 16.61 27.78
N LYS A 363 9.62 17.73 27.14
CA LYS A 363 8.23 18.21 27.09
C LYS A 363 7.33 17.18 26.40
N GLY A 364 6.38 16.59 27.14
CA GLY A 364 5.45 15.58 26.62
C GLY A 364 6.15 14.31 26.13
N GLY A 365 7.25 13.93 26.73
CA GLY A 365 8.01 12.74 26.35
C GLY A 365 8.82 12.88 25.04
N GLN A 366 8.97 14.10 24.52
CA GLN A 366 9.58 14.32 23.19
C GLN A 366 11.02 13.82 23.11
N ASN A 367 11.85 14.07 24.13
CA ASN A 367 13.25 13.69 24.07
C ASN A 367 13.42 12.18 24.04
N VAL A 368 12.77 11.46 24.95
CA VAL A 368 12.82 9.98 24.99
C VAL A 368 12.20 9.36 23.74
N ARG A 369 11.07 9.88 23.26
CA ARG A 369 10.43 9.38 22.04
C ARG A 369 11.30 9.56 20.79
N LEU A 370 11.96 10.71 20.64
CA LEU A 370 12.89 10.94 19.54
C LEU A 370 14.15 10.07 19.67
N ALA A 371 14.68 9.88 20.87
CA ALA A 371 15.81 9.00 21.11
C ALA A 371 15.45 7.54 20.80
N SER A 372 14.28 7.08 21.26
CA SER A 372 13.77 5.74 20.97
C SER A 372 13.63 5.49 19.45
N ARG A 373 12.99 6.44 18.72
CA ARG A 373 12.86 6.32 17.25
C ARG A 373 14.21 6.39 16.52
N LEU A 374 15.18 7.15 17.06
CA LEU A 374 16.50 7.30 16.46
C LEU A 374 17.32 6.03 16.60
N THR A 375 17.26 5.39 17.78
CA THR A 375 18.08 4.23 18.13
C THR A 375 17.41 2.91 17.76
N GLY A 376 16.07 2.90 17.62
CA GLY A 376 15.25 1.72 17.40
C GLY A 376 14.90 0.96 18.69
N TRP A 377 15.42 1.36 19.86
CA TRP A 377 15.18 0.72 21.14
C TRP A 377 14.01 1.34 21.89
N GLN A 378 13.27 0.55 22.61
CA GLN A 378 12.29 1.05 23.58
C GLN A 378 13.03 1.57 24.82
N LEU A 379 12.86 2.86 25.13
CA LEU A 379 13.60 3.50 26.20
C LEU A 379 12.67 3.85 27.36
N ASN A 380 12.99 3.32 28.56
CA ASN A 380 12.32 3.64 29.81
C ASN A 380 13.25 4.49 30.66
N VAL A 381 12.79 5.69 31.00
CA VAL A 381 13.62 6.65 31.76
C VAL A 381 13.05 6.76 33.18
N MET A 382 13.89 6.50 34.17
CA MET A 382 13.52 6.48 35.57
C MET A 382 14.70 6.91 36.46
N THR A 383 14.44 7.09 37.76
CA THR A 383 15.51 7.38 38.72
C THR A 383 16.29 6.12 39.08
N ALA A 384 17.51 6.27 39.62
CA ALA A 384 18.32 5.14 40.06
C ALA A 384 17.58 4.26 41.09
N ASP A 385 16.83 4.88 42.00
CA ASP A 385 16.01 4.16 43.01
C ASP A 385 14.87 3.37 42.36
N GLN A 386 14.24 3.91 41.32
CA GLN A 386 13.20 3.21 40.58
C GLN A 386 13.76 2.03 39.75
N VAL A 387 14.96 2.19 39.16
CA VAL A 387 15.66 1.09 38.47
C VAL A 387 15.98 -0.04 39.47
N ALA A 388 16.51 0.30 40.64
CA ALA A 388 16.83 -0.67 41.68
C ALA A 388 15.56 -1.40 42.15
N ALA A 389 14.48 -0.68 42.45
CA ALA A 389 13.21 -1.26 42.87
C ALA A 389 12.58 -2.15 41.80
N LYS A 390 12.68 -1.78 40.52
CA LYS A 390 12.22 -2.59 39.38
C LYS A 390 13.03 -3.87 39.26
N SER A 391 14.36 -3.78 39.34
CA SER A 391 15.27 -4.94 39.30
C SER A 391 15.02 -5.89 40.47
N GLU A 392 14.82 -5.36 41.69
CA GLU A 392 14.43 -6.18 42.84
C GLU A 392 13.08 -6.89 42.64
N ALA A 393 12.10 -6.20 42.08
CA ALA A 393 10.79 -6.79 41.78
C ALA A 393 10.88 -7.88 40.70
N GLU A 394 11.66 -7.67 39.65
CA GLU A 394 11.89 -8.65 38.58
C GLU A 394 12.65 -9.88 39.13
N GLN A 395 13.67 -9.68 39.93
CA GLN A 395 14.38 -10.79 40.60
C GLN A 395 13.48 -11.55 41.57
N ALA A 396 12.60 -10.85 42.30
CA ALA A 396 11.63 -11.51 43.19
C ALA A 396 10.61 -12.32 42.41
N ALA A 397 10.13 -11.79 41.28
CA ALA A 397 9.22 -12.50 40.38
C ALA A 397 9.89 -13.74 39.75
N ALA A 398 11.14 -13.64 39.29
CA ALA A 398 11.91 -14.75 38.76
C ALA A 398 12.15 -15.84 39.81
N ARG A 399 12.49 -15.47 41.06
CA ARG A 399 12.60 -16.42 42.18
C ARG A 399 11.29 -17.16 42.41
N GLN A 400 10.18 -16.41 42.46
CA GLN A 400 8.87 -17.04 42.64
C GLN A 400 8.51 -17.98 41.49
N LEU A 401 8.80 -17.57 40.24
CA LEU A 401 8.60 -18.41 39.05
C LEU A 401 9.37 -19.72 39.14
N PHE A 402 10.64 -19.69 39.58
CA PHE A 402 11.44 -20.91 39.75
C PHE A 402 10.92 -21.78 40.87
N MET A 403 10.54 -21.21 42.02
CA MET A 403 9.92 -21.96 43.11
C MET A 403 8.61 -22.64 42.67
N ASP A 404 7.75 -21.94 41.94
CA ASP A 404 6.44 -22.43 41.52
C ASP A 404 6.53 -23.46 40.37
N ARG A 405 7.43 -23.25 39.42
CA ARG A 405 7.50 -24.04 38.18
C ARG A 405 8.52 -25.15 38.22
N LEU A 406 9.66 -24.95 38.93
CA LEU A 406 10.72 -25.95 39.05
C LEU A 406 10.67 -26.70 40.39
N GLU A 407 9.77 -26.31 41.29
CA GLU A 407 9.64 -26.88 42.65
C GLU A 407 10.99 -26.88 43.41
N VAL A 408 11.76 -25.80 43.27
CA VAL A 408 13.04 -25.58 43.97
C VAL A 408 12.84 -24.74 45.22
N ASP A 409 13.76 -24.85 46.16
CA ASP A 409 13.75 -24.03 47.37
C ASP A 409 14.22 -22.55 47.10
N GLU A 410 14.04 -21.71 48.11
CA GLU A 410 14.41 -20.28 48.02
C GLU A 410 15.91 -20.07 47.79
N GLU A 411 16.77 -20.99 48.29
CA GLU A 411 18.22 -20.91 48.18
C GLU A 411 18.67 -21.17 46.73
N ILE A 412 18.18 -22.24 46.12
CA ILE A 412 18.46 -22.58 44.71
C ILE A 412 17.90 -21.51 43.76
N SER A 413 16.66 -21.03 44.00
CA SER A 413 16.05 -19.97 43.17
C SER A 413 16.84 -18.67 43.26
N ALA A 414 17.34 -18.31 44.44
CA ALA A 414 18.17 -17.13 44.62
C ALA A 414 19.52 -17.21 43.91
N ILE A 415 20.16 -18.40 43.94
CA ILE A 415 21.41 -18.66 43.22
C ILE A 415 21.18 -18.54 41.72
N LEU A 416 20.15 -19.15 41.16
CA LEU A 416 19.83 -19.07 39.72
C LEU A 416 19.64 -17.63 39.27
N VAL A 417 18.87 -16.83 40.01
CA VAL A 417 18.64 -15.42 39.69
C VAL A 417 19.91 -14.60 39.84
N SER A 418 20.78 -14.90 40.84
CA SER A 418 22.04 -14.17 41.00
C SER A 418 23.03 -14.44 39.88
N GLU A 419 22.98 -15.60 39.25
CA GLU A 419 23.78 -15.99 38.08
C GLU A 419 23.17 -15.49 36.75
N GLY A 420 22.02 -14.81 36.81
CA GLY A 420 21.43 -14.15 35.66
C GLY A 420 20.35 -14.93 34.94
N PHE A 421 19.95 -16.11 35.43
CA PHE A 421 18.81 -16.85 34.87
C PHE A 421 17.49 -16.24 35.34
N ASN A 422 16.59 -15.93 34.39
CA ASN A 422 15.31 -15.28 34.67
C ASN A 422 14.09 -16.05 34.16
N THR A 423 14.29 -17.03 33.27
CA THR A 423 13.22 -17.80 32.64
C THR A 423 13.45 -19.30 32.76
N VAL A 424 12.36 -20.09 32.68
CA VAL A 424 12.42 -21.56 32.72
C VAL A 424 13.07 -22.10 31.43
N GLU A 425 12.86 -21.42 30.32
CA GLU A 425 13.45 -21.75 29.02
C GLU A 425 14.98 -21.67 29.04
N GLU A 426 15.55 -20.65 29.68
CA GLU A 426 17.01 -20.53 29.84
C GLU A 426 17.58 -21.77 30.56
N ILE A 427 16.99 -22.21 31.66
CA ILE A 427 17.44 -23.39 32.41
C ILE A 427 17.32 -24.68 31.59
N ALA A 428 16.22 -24.80 30.79
CA ALA A 428 15.98 -25.99 29.99
C ALA A 428 17.00 -26.18 28.86
N TYR A 429 17.44 -25.06 28.23
CA TYR A 429 18.17 -25.07 26.97
C TYR A 429 19.63 -24.58 27.07
N VAL A 430 20.02 -23.88 28.11
CA VAL A 430 21.40 -23.45 28.32
C VAL A 430 22.39 -24.64 28.28
N PRO A 431 23.64 -24.48 27.80
CA PRO A 431 24.65 -25.51 27.85
C PRO A 431 24.91 -26.01 29.29
N VAL A 432 24.97 -27.33 29.49
CA VAL A 432 25.18 -27.95 30.82
C VAL A 432 26.41 -27.36 31.53
N GLY A 433 27.46 -27.01 30.77
CA GLY A 433 28.69 -26.44 31.33
C GLY A 433 28.48 -25.06 32.00
N GLU A 434 27.48 -24.28 31.61
CA GLU A 434 27.18 -22.99 32.24
C GLU A 434 26.47 -23.20 33.59
N LEU A 435 25.52 -24.13 33.68
CA LEU A 435 24.89 -24.47 34.95
C LEU A 435 25.86 -25.18 35.93
N LEU A 436 26.82 -25.99 35.43
CA LEU A 436 27.88 -26.56 36.23
C LEU A 436 28.92 -25.56 36.71
N ALA A 437 29.02 -24.37 36.09
CA ALA A 437 29.89 -23.30 36.54
C ALA A 437 29.32 -22.55 37.74
N VAL A 438 28.04 -22.71 38.04
CA VAL A 438 27.36 -22.09 39.18
C VAL A 438 27.86 -22.70 40.49
N GLU A 439 28.25 -21.85 41.43
CA GLU A 439 28.80 -22.29 42.70
C GLU A 439 27.72 -23.04 43.51
N GLY A 440 28.01 -24.30 43.86
CA GLY A 440 27.10 -25.16 44.62
C GLY A 440 26.25 -26.10 43.78
N PHE A 441 26.36 -26.09 42.43
CA PHE A 441 25.65 -27.03 41.57
C PHE A 441 26.58 -28.18 41.16
N ASP A 442 26.10 -29.38 41.33
CA ASP A 442 26.71 -30.62 40.84
C ASP A 442 25.96 -31.18 39.63
N GLU A 443 26.47 -32.26 39.05
CA GLU A 443 25.90 -32.87 37.84
C GLU A 443 24.48 -33.40 38.08
N ASP A 444 24.22 -33.91 39.28
CA ASP A 444 22.90 -34.45 39.65
C ASP A 444 21.86 -33.33 39.79
N ILE A 445 22.21 -32.22 40.43
CA ILE A 445 21.34 -31.00 40.55
C ILE A 445 21.02 -30.40 39.18
N VAL A 446 22.04 -30.30 38.33
CA VAL A 446 21.86 -29.72 37.00
C VAL A 446 20.96 -30.59 36.10
N GLU A 447 21.13 -31.93 36.15
CA GLU A 447 20.24 -32.84 35.42
C GLU A 447 18.79 -32.75 35.92
N GLU A 448 18.56 -32.71 37.22
CA GLU A 448 17.25 -32.57 37.83
C GLU A 448 16.58 -31.24 37.49
N LEU A 449 17.31 -30.11 37.60
CA LEU A 449 16.79 -28.79 37.23
C LEU A 449 16.35 -28.72 35.76
N ARG A 450 17.17 -29.26 34.88
CA ARG A 450 16.86 -29.26 33.44
C ARG A 450 15.68 -30.20 33.11
N ALA A 451 15.56 -31.34 33.81
CA ALA A 451 14.42 -32.23 33.65
C ALA A 451 13.12 -31.51 34.06
N ARG A 452 13.11 -30.88 35.25
CA ARG A 452 11.95 -30.12 35.74
C ARG A 452 11.61 -28.95 34.86
N ALA A 453 12.61 -28.22 34.34
CA ALA A 453 12.39 -27.12 33.42
C ALA A 453 11.72 -27.59 32.11
N ARG A 454 12.15 -28.70 31.55
CA ARG A 454 11.54 -29.28 30.34
C ARG A 454 10.12 -29.76 30.59
N ASP A 455 9.88 -30.41 31.73
CA ASP A 455 8.55 -30.88 32.11
C ASP A 455 7.60 -29.71 32.36
N ALA A 456 8.06 -28.63 32.98
CA ALA A 456 7.28 -27.40 33.17
C ALA A 456 6.89 -26.75 31.84
N LEU A 457 7.83 -26.68 30.88
CA LEU A 457 7.56 -26.13 29.53
C LEU A 457 6.61 -27.03 28.73
N LEU A 458 6.79 -28.37 28.83
CA LEU A 458 5.88 -29.31 28.18
C LEU A 458 4.46 -29.21 28.75
N ASN A 459 4.32 -29.10 30.06
CA ASN A 459 3.02 -28.93 30.71
C ASN A 459 2.38 -27.59 30.34
N ALA A 460 3.17 -26.53 30.21
CA ALA A 460 2.68 -25.22 29.75
C ALA A 460 2.19 -25.30 28.30
N ALA A 461 2.94 -25.93 27.40
CA ALA A 461 2.57 -26.12 25.99
C ALA A 461 1.29 -26.98 25.85
N LEU A 462 1.17 -28.07 26.63
CA LEU A 462 -0.04 -28.90 26.64
C LEU A 462 -1.26 -28.13 27.16
N ALA A 463 -1.11 -27.29 28.18
CA ALA A 463 -2.19 -26.46 28.71
C ALA A 463 -2.61 -25.38 27.70
N GLU A 464 -1.67 -24.87 26.89
CA GLU A 464 -1.95 -23.93 25.81
C GLU A 464 -2.65 -24.63 24.64
N GLU A 465 -2.22 -25.87 24.28
CA GLU A 465 -2.92 -26.69 23.28
C GLU A 465 -4.34 -27.04 23.73
N GLU A 466 -4.52 -27.50 25.00
CA GLU A 466 -5.85 -27.77 25.56
C GLU A 466 -6.72 -26.50 25.60
N GLY A 467 -6.13 -25.33 25.86
CA GLY A 467 -6.79 -24.03 25.77
C GLY A 467 -7.22 -23.69 24.35
N LEU A 468 -6.36 -23.96 23.36
CA LEU A 468 -6.64 -23.76 21.95
C LEU A 468 -7.67 -24.76 21.39
N GLU A 469 -7.59 -26.04 21.75
CA GLU A 469 -8.64 -27.02 21.42
C GLU A 469 -9.99 -26.63 22.06
N GLY A 470 -9.94 -26.01 23.24
CA GLY A 470 -11.11 -25.46 23.92
C GLY A 470 -11.74 -24.26 23.25
N THR A 471 -11.09 -23.60 22.30
CA THR A 471 -11.60 -22.42 21.56
C THR A 471 -11.85 -22.67 20.08
N GLN A 472 -11.69 -23.91 19.60
CA GLN A 472 -11.97 -24.25 18.20
C GLN A 472 -13.45 -24.59 18.00
N PRO A 473 -14.07 -24.05 16.93
CA PRO A 473 -15.43 -24.43 16.54
C PRO A 473 -15.45 -25.87 15.99
N THR A 474 -16.50 -26.61 16.29
CA THR A 474 -16.69 -27.96 15.77
C THR A 474 -17.12 -27.97 14.30
N GLU A 475 -16.96 -29.11 13.62
CA GLU A 475 -17.34 -29.24 12.21
C GLU A 475 -18.82 -28.95 11.95
N ASP A 476 -19.71 -29.23 12.90
CA ASP A 476 -21.14 -28.97 12.81
C ASP A 476 -21.46 -27.47 12.89
N LEU A 477 -20.72 -26.68 13.68
CA LEU A 477 -20.85 -25.22 13.71
C LEU A 477 -20.35 -24.60 12.41
N LEU A 478 -19.24 -25.07 11.88
CA LEU A 478 -18.65 -24.59 10.60
C LEU A 478 -19.54 -24.94 9.39
N ALA A 479 -20.29 -26.04 9.45
CA ALA A 479 -21.14 -26.49 8.35
C ALA A 479 -22.51 -25.80 8.29
N LEU A 480 -22.87 -24.96 9.27
CA LEU A 480 -24.15 -24.28 9.32
C LEU A 480 -24.36 -23.31 8.15
N GLU A 481 -25.56 -23.32 7.59
CA GLU A 481 -25.92 -22.41 6.49
C GLU A 481 -25.83 -20.93 6.94
N GLY A 482 -24.97 -20.17 6.27
CA GLY A 482 -24.72 -18.74 6.58
C GLY A 482 -23.62 -18.48 7.60
N MET A 483 -22.96 -19.52 8.12
CA MET A 483 -21.76 -19.43 8.93
C MET A 483 -20.53 -19.22 8.03
N ASP A 484 -19.63 -18.35 8.43
CA ASP A 484 -18.27 -18.25 7.88
C ASP A 484 -17.26 -18.60 8.95
N GLU A 485 -16.06 -18.98 8.50
CA GLU A 485 -14.97 -19.45 9.36
C GLU A 485 -14.59 -18.41 10.42
N GLU A 486 -14.51 -17.14 10.05
CA GLU A 486 -14.15 -16.04 10.95
C GLU A 486 -15.19 -15.82 12.07
N THR A 487 -16.47 -15.90 11.72
CA THR A 487 -17.58 -15.82 12.68
C THR A 487 -17.63 -17.04 13.60
N ALA A 488 -17.37 -18.25 13.08
CA ALA A 488 -17.35 -19.47 13.88
C ALA A 488 -16.22 -19.46 14.94
N PHE A 489 -15.02 -19.04 14.57
CA PHE A 489 -13.91 -18.88 15.52
C PHE A 489 -14.20 -17.80 16.56
N ALA A 490 -14.76 -16.64 16.17
CA ALA A 490 -15.14 -15.60 17.10
C ALA A 490 -16.23 -16.06 18.10
N LEU A 491 -17.19 -16.87 17.66
CA LEU A 491 -18.19 -17.49 18.56
C LEU A 491 -17.55 -18.48 19.52
N ALA A 492 -16.60 -19.29 19.05
CA ALA A 492 -15.90 -20.27 19.87
C ALA A 492 -15.05 -19.61 20.96
N GLU A 493 -14.43 -18.45 20.72
CA GLU A 493 -13.75 -17.62 21.74
C GLU A 493 -14.69 -17.19 22.86
N HIS A 494 -15.97 -17.02 22.57
CA HIS A 494 -17.02 -16.71 23.56
C HIS A 494 -17.69 -17.96 24.14
N GLY A 495 -17.17 -19.15 23.87
CA GLY A 495 -17.63 -20.43 24.43
C GLY A 495 -18.74 -21.12 23.63
N VAL A 496 -19.12 -20.59 22.48
CA VAL A 496 -20.13 -21.18 21.56
C VAL A 496 -19.42 -21.99 20.50
N ARG A 497 -19.27 -23.28 20.72
CA ARG A 497 -18.42 -24.15 19.89
C ARG A 497 -19.20 -25.08 18.95
N THR A 498 -20.40 -25.45 19.36
CA THR A 498 -21.25 -26.42 18.66
C THR A 498 -22.51 -25.74 18.10
N SER A 499 -23.17 -26.40 17.16
CA SER A 499 -24.47 -25.95 16.69
C SER A 499 -25.53 -25.98 17.81
N GLU A 500 -25.39 -26.88 18.79
CA GLU A 500 -26.26 -27.00 19.97
C GLU A 500 -26.07 -25.78 20.89
N ASP A 501 -24.82 -25.40 21.21
CA ASP A 501 -24.53 -24.18 22.00
C ASP A 501 -25.15 -22.93 21.36
N LEU A 502 -25.08 -22.83 20.01
CA LEU A 502 -25.64 -21.71 19.28
C LEU A 502 -27.17 -21.73 19.27
N SER A 503 -27.80 -22.92 19.23
CA SER A 503 -29.24 -23.06 19.20
C SER A 503 -29.90 -22.61 20.51
N ASP A 504 -29.20 -22.69 21.63
CA ASP A 504 -29.67 -22.34 22.97
C ASP A 504 -29.63 -20.83 23.26
N LEU A 505 -28.85 -20.05 22.49
CA LEU A 505 -28.69 -18.62 22.68
C LEU A 505 -29.84 -17.78 22.10
N ALA A 506 -29.91 -16.53 22.57
CA ALA A 506 -30.77 -15.51 22.00
C ALA A 506 -29.95 -14.59 21.07
N ALA A 507 -30.62 -13.99 20.07
CA ALA A 507 -29.94 -13.17 19.05
C ALA A 507 -29.26 -11.91 19.63
N ASP A 508 -29.79 -11.37 20.71
CA ASP A 508 -29.24 -10.23 21.47
C ASP A 508 -27.97 -10.62 22.22
N GLU A 509 -27.88 -11.85 22.76
CA GLU A 509 -26.67 -12.35 23.42
C GLU A 509 -25.49 -12.48 22.45
N ILE A 510 -25.74 -12.95 21.23
CA ILE A 510 -24.71 -13.05 20.19
C ILE A 510 -24.23 -11.67 19.71
N VAL A 511 -25.13 -10.70 19.62
CA VAL A 511 -24.78 -9.33 19.26
C VAL A 511 -23.93 -8.66 20.36
N ASP A 512 -24.21 -8.98 21.63
CA ASP A 512 -23.45 -8.46 22.78
C ASP A 512 -22.01 -8.99 22.84
N PHE A 513 -21.66 -10.06 22.15
CA PHE A 513 -20.28 -10.52 21.97
C PHE A 513 -19.41 -9.54 21.15
N GLY A 514 -20.02 -8.62 20.40
CA GLY A 514 -19.30 -7.58 19.66
C GLY A 514 -18.56 -8.06 18.42
N ILE A 515 -18.94 -9.20 17.85
CA ILE A 515 -18.33 -9.79 16.64
C ILE A 515 -18.54 -8.87 15.44
N GLU A 516 -17.49 -8.58 14.69
CA GLU A 516 -17.53 -7.69 13.52
C GLU A 516 -18.49 -8.23 12.44
N GLY A 517 -19.42 -7.40 11.98
CA GLY A 517 -20.43 -7.79 11.00
C GLY A 517 -21.61 -8.61 11.53
N MET A 518 -21.69 -8.86 12.85
CA MET A 518 -22.81 -9.52 13.48
C MET A 518 -23.96 -8.54 13.73
N THR A 519 -25.05 -8.72 13.01
CA THR A 519 -26.29 -7.97 13.21
C THR A 519 -27.36 -8.86 13.86
N GLN A 520 -28.36 -8.23 14.49
CA GLN A 520 -29.46 -9.00 15.10
C GLN A 520 -30.21 -9.90 14.10
N GLU A 521 -30.29 -9.48 12.84
CA GLU A 521 -30.91 -10.26 11.77
C GLU A 521 -30.03 -11.48 11.39
N ARG A 522 -28.71 -11.30 11.33
CA ARG A 522 -27.75 -12.36 11.05
C ARG A 522 -27.66 -13.37 12.18
N ALA A 523 -27.58 -12.90 13.43
CA ALA A 523 -27.60 -13.75 14.61
C ALA A 523 -28.86 -14.62 14.67
N ALA A 524 -30.05 -14.03 14.43
CA ALA A 524 -31.31 -14.76 14.40
C ALA A 524 -31.36 -15.80 13.26
N ALA A 525 -30.78 -15.50 12.10
CA ALA A 525 -30.70 -16.44 10.98
C ALA A 525 -29.81 -17.65 11.31
N LEU A 526 -28.63 -17.43 11.94
CA LEU A 526 -27.72 -18.49 12.38
C LEU A 526 -28.36 -19.38 13.44
N ILE A 527 -29.03 -18.82 14.44
CA ILE A 527 -29.77 -19.59 15.46
C ILE A 527 -30.87 -20.44 14.82
N LEU A 528 -31.60 -19.89 13.85
CA LEU A 528 -32.64 -20.67 13.14
C LEU A 528 -32.04 -21.82 12.34
N ALA A 529 -30.90 -21.63 11.70
CA ALA A 529 -30.17 -22.68 11.00
C ALA A 529 -29.71 -23.78 11.97
N ALA A 530 -29.15 -23.40 13.11
CA ALA A 530 -28.72 -24.33 14.15
C ALA A 530 -29.89 -25.19 14.70
N ARG A 531 -31.02 -24.56 15.03
CA ARG A 531 -32.22 -25.25 15.48
C ARG A 531 -32.84 -26.18 14.43
N ALA A 532 -32.79 -25.78 13.14
CA ALA A 532 -33.25 -26.64 12.05
C ALA A 532 -32.40 -27.89 11.88
N GLU A 533 -31.09 -27.77 12.07
CA GLU A 533 -30.14 -28.89 12.01
C GLU A 533 -30.32 -29.83 13.21
N GLU A 534 -30.53 -29.29 14.40
CA GLU A 534 -30.83 -30.07 15.60
C GLU A 534 -32.12 -30.87 15.46
N ILE A 535 -33.19 -30.27 14.95
CA ILE A 535 -34.43 -30.97 14.66
C ILE A 535 -34.19 -32.09 13.63
N ALA A 536 -33.41 -31.81 12.57
CA ALA A 536 -33.11 -32.81 11.54
C ALA A 536 -32.24 -33.97 12.08
N ARG A 537 -31.36 -33.72 13.07
CA ARG A 537 -30.61 -34.77 13.79
C ARG A 537 -31.52 -35.65 14.65
N LEU A 538 -32.43 -35.05 15.40
CA LEU A 538 -33.41 -35.77 16.22
C LEU A 538 -34.33 -36.64 15.35
N GLU A 539 -34.74 -36.20 14.15
CA GLU A 539 -35.55 -36.98 13.21
C GLU A 539 -34.75 -38.15 12.58
N ARG A 540 -33.40 -38.01 12.42
CA ARG A 540 -32.54 -39.11 11.93
C ARG A 540 -32.17 -40.11 13.01
N GLY A 541 -32.40 -39.80 14.30
CA GLY A 541 -32.12 -40.69 15.43
C GLY A 541 -30.64 -40.77 15.79
N GLU A 542 -29.90 -39.74 15.51
CA GLU A 542 -28.48 -39.55 15.86
C GLU A 542 -28.32 -38.85 17.21
#